data_33d3d53a8ca14710777f282368ca103e
#
_entry.id   33d3d53a8ca14710777f282368ca103e
#
_cell.length_a   1.000
_cell.length_b   1.000
_cell.length_c   1.000
_cell.angle_alpha   90.00
_cell.angle_beta   90.00
_cell.angle_gamma   90.00
#
_symmetry.space_group_name_H-M   'P 1'
#
loop_
_entity.id
_entity.type
_entity.pdbx_description
1 polymer ?
#
loop_
_entity_poly.entity_id
_entity_poly.type
_entity_poly.pdbx_seq_one_letter_code
_entity_poly.pdbx_strand_id
1 'polypeptide(L)'
;TSDLIAVITGTETTTGVGSGGSCDVTPYERVGPAAQSYGYGFGVTQFGGTVQGSASSTLNAGITSASTTLQLVDSTAFTANGTVYIGDDYSSTGATQGELATYTGNTSGTPGDLTTVSRSQDGTTAPATTSGGVKVQQATKWSGWGEAADAATITLEPGLWSLSNYGDVLIATIANGKTFSWDSSIVARLTTPASQITPGYPTNSNPTATRVTLISPTTRHLIHLGTETTLGSADTQDDMFIRFSADESINEYTVEATNTAGTQRLQDGTKIVGAVVAKENILVWTDNALYAMKFVGAPFTFGFEQVGTNCGLIGQNAAVEIDGVAYWMSNNGFFSFDG
;
A
#
# COMPACT_ATOMS: atom_id res chain seq x y z
N THR A 1 -2.71 -7.64 -17.44
CA THR A 1 -1.57 -8.54 -17.26
C THR A 1 -1.07 -8.35 -15.84
N SER A 2 -1.41 -9.29 -14.97
CA SER A 2 -0.86 -9.36 -13.62
C SER A 2 0.57 -9.88 -13.73
N ASP A 3 1.54 -9.04 -13.38
CA ASP A 3 2.91 -9.48 -13.25
C ASP A 3 3.01 -10.36 -12.01
N LEU A 4 3.14 -11.66 -12.22
CA LEU A 4 3.38 -12.64 -11.18
C LEU A 4 4.86 -12.58 -10.80
N ILE A 5 5.17 -12.03 -9.64
CA ILE A 5 6.45 -12.29 -8.98
C ILE A 5 6.25 -13.55 -8.14
N ALA A 6 6.87 -14.64 -8.55
CA ALA A 6 6.86 -15.89 -7.80
C ALA A 6 8.13 -15.97 -6.94
N VAL A 7 7.97 -16.17 -5.64
CA VAL A 7 9.07 -16.54 -4.75
C VAL A 7 9.19 -18.06 -4.81
N ILE A 8 10.28 -18.55 -5.40
CA ILE A 8 10.56 -19.98 -5.49
C ILE A 8 11.32 -20.39 -4.24
N THR A 9 10.67 -21.13 -3.35
CA THR A 9 11.31 -21.73 -2.19
C THR A 9 11.67 -23.19 -2.50
N GLY A 10 12.96 -23.48 -2.61
CA GLY A 10 13.48 -24.84 -2.75
C GLY A 10 13.85 -25.40 -1.38
N THR A 11 13.38 -26.59 -1.03
CA THR A 11 13.93 -27.39 0.07
C THR A 11 15.12 -28.19 -0.42
N GLU A 12 16.33 -27.81 -0.04
CA GLU A 12 17.49 -28.71 -0.15
C GLU A 12 17.39 -29.77 0.96
N THR A 13 17.16 -31.02 0.56
CA THR A 13 17.41 -32.14 1.44
C THR A 13 18.85 -32.57 1.30
N THR A 14 19.62 -32.45 2.38
CA THR A 14 21.06 -32.81 2.48
C THR A 14 21.33 -34.31 2.50
N THR A 15 20.51 -35.15 1.93
CA THR A 15 20.82 -36.59 1.75
C THR A 15 20.74 -36.92 0.27
N GLY A 16 21.89 -37.11 -0.30
CA GLY A 16 22.07 -37.47 -1.71
C GLY A 16 21.22 -38.63 -2.16
N VAL A 17 20.90 -38.58 -3.45
CA VAL A 17 20.19 -39.50 -4.31
C VAL A 17 18.68 -39.25 -4.43
N GLY A 18 18.30 -38.48 -5.43
CA GLY A 18 17.16 -38.82 -6.28
C GLY A 18 15.75 -38.64 -5.73
N SER A 19 15.52 -37.70 -4.84
CA SER A 19 14.15 -37.30 -4.55
C SER A 19 13.96 -35.86 -5.07
N GLY A 20 13.10 -35.69 -6.06
CA GLY A 20 12.82 -34.39 -6.66
C GLY A 20 12.36 -33.40 -5.57
N GLY A 21 13.11 -32.33 -5.43
CA GLY A 21 12.71 -31.23 -4.53
C GLY A 21 11.35 -30.69 -4.95
N SER A 22 10.42 -30.57 -4.03
CA SER A 22 9.19 -29.84 -4.28
C SER A 22 9.51 -28.37 -4.29
N CYS A 23 9.27 -27.70 -5.42
CA CYS A 23 9.34 -26.27 -5.53
C CYS A 23 7.94 -25.73 -5.22
N ASP A 24 7.77 -25.06 -4.09
CA ASP A 24 6.55 -24.33 -3.80
C ASP A 24 6.64 -22.93 -4.43
N VAL A 25 5.82 -22.71 -5.43
CA VAL A 25 5.65 -21.41 -6.04
C VAL A 25 4.46 -20.73 -5.37
N THR A 26 4.73 -19.81 -4.48
CA THR A 26 3.67 -18.94 -3.92
C THR A 26 3.48 -17.75 -4.86
N PRO A 27 2.35 -17.66 -5.58
CA PRO A 27 2.08 -16.49 -6.40
C PRO A 27 1.92 -15.27 -5.50
N TYR A 28 2.64 -14.21 -5.81
CA TYR A 28 2.45 -12.92 -5.15
C TYR A 28 1.20 -12.28 -5.74
N GLU A 29 0.11 -12.29 -5.00
CA GLU A 29 -1.17 -11.78 -5.51
C GLU A 29 -1.20 -10.25 -5.64
N ARG A 30 -0.27 -9.54 -4.98
CA ARG A 30 -0.32 -8.07 -4.99
C ARG A 30 1.02 -7.42 -4.71
N VAL A 31 1.42 -6.54 -5.61
CA VAL A 31 2.49 -5.56 -5.40
C VAL A 31 1.81 -4.21 -5.16
N GLY A 32 1.84 -3.70 -3.95
CA GLY A 32 1.27 -2.39 -3.64
C GLY A 32 0.45 -2.34 -2.35
N PRO A 33 0.01 -1.16 -1.93
CA PRO A 33 -0.82 -1.00 -0.73
C PRO A 33 -2.09 -1.85 -0.82
N ALA A 34 -2.57 -2.28 0.34
CA ALA A 34 -3.76 -3.10 0.45
C ALA A 34 -4.92 -2.56 -0.38
N ALA A 35 -5.72 -3.48 -0.91
CA ALA A 35 -6.84 -3.28 -1.81
C ALA A 35 -7.43 -1.88 -1.79
N GLN A 36 -7.30 -1.18 -2.89
CA GLN A 36 -8.09 0.00 -3.16
C GLN A 36 -9.42 -0.46 -3.69
N SER A 37 -10.48 -0.20 -2.96
CA SER A 37 -11.82 -0.35 -3.51
C SER A 37 -12.10 0.88 -4.36
N TYR A 38 -11.98 0.75 -5.66
CA TYR A 38 -12.54 1.74 -6.58
C TYR A 38 -14.04 1.50 -6.61
N GLY A 39 -14.79 2.19 -5.76
CA GLY A 39 -16.24 2.13 -5.78
C GLY A 39 -16.87 2.90 -6.95
N TYR A 40 -16.11 3.77 -7.64
CA TYR A 40 -16.65 4.75 -8.58
C TYR A 40 -15.69 5.04 -9.72
N GLY A 41 -16.26 5.43 -10.88
CA GLY A 41 -15.50 5.96 -12.00
C GLY A 41 -15.77 5.25 -13.32
N PHE A 42 -15.25 5.84 -14.39
CA PHE A 42 -15.34 5.27 -15.73
C PHE A 42 -14.59 3.93 -15.80
N GLY A 43 -15.23 2.90 -16.28
CA GLY A 43 -14.65 1.56 -16.42
C GLY A 43 -14.78 0.66 -15.19
N VAL A 44 -15.42 1.12 -14.13
CA VAL A 44 -15.77 0.31 -12.96
C VAL A 44 -17.23 -0.08 -13.08
N THR A 45 -17.51 -1.26 -13.55
CA THR A 45 -18.73 -2.03 -13.83
C THR A 45 -19.98 -1.25 -14.22
N GLN A 46 -20.45 -0.29 -13.48
CA GLN A 46 -21.64 0.51 -13.81
C GLN A 46 -21.33 2.00 -13.69
N PHE A 47 -22.00 2.80 -14.51
CA PHE A 47 -21.90 4.25 -14.48
C PHE A 47 -22.49 4.77 -13.17
N GLY A 48 -21.64 5.39 -12.34
CA GLY A 48 -22.06 6.00 -11.07
C GLY A 48 -21.94 5.12 -9.83
N GLY A 49 -21.43 3.91 -9.92
CA GLY A 49 -21.20 3.05 -8.76
C GLY A 49 -21.21 1.58 -9.12
N THR A 50 -20.76 0.75 -8.22
CA THR A 50 -20.58 -0.67 -8.49
C THR A 50 -21.08 -1.54 -7.37
N VAL A 51 -21.64 -2.66 -7.75
CA VAL A 51 -21.79 -3.82 -6.88
C VAL A 51 -20.44 -4.49 -6.78
N GLN A 52 -19.74 -4.24 -5.72
CA GLN A 52 -18.42 -4.79 -5.46
C GLN A 52 -18.39 -5.48 -4.09
N GLY A 53 -19.19 -6.48 -3.95
CA GLY A 53 -19.00 -7.35 -2.80
C GLY A 53 -18.47 -8.69 -3.28
N SER A 54 -17.51 -9.26 -2.59
CA SER A 54 -17.23 -10.68 -2.68
C SER A 54 -18.43 -11.49 -2.15
N ALA A 55 -19.25 -10.93 -1.27
CA ALA A 55 -20.42 -11.55 -0.71
C ALA A 55 -21.62 -11.43 -1.66
N SER A 56 -22.13 -12.57 -2.07
CA SER A 56 -23.37 -12.67 -2.83
C SER A 56 -24.19 -13.87 -2.33
N SER A 57 -25.51 -13.70 -2.34
CA SER A 57 -26.48 -14.74 -1.99
C SER A 57 -27.76 -14.50 -2.77
N THR A 58 -28.82 -15.22 -2.45
CA THR A 58 -30.16 -14.99 -2.96
C THR A 58 -31.15 -14.83 -1.83
N LEU A 59 -32.26 -14.13 -2.10
CA LEU A 59 -33.37 -14.06 -1.16
C LEU A 59 -33.95 -15.45 -0.92
N ASN A 60 -34.04 -15.85 0.33
CA ASN A 60 -34.64 -17.13 0.72
C ASN A 60 -36.18 -17.10 0.61
N ALA A 61 -36.77 -15.93 0.77
CA ALA A 61 -38.21 -15.71 0.66
C ALA A 61 -38.51 -14.38 -0.05
N GLY A 62 -39.71 -14.24 -0.58
CA GLY A 62 -40.18 -12.98 -1.17
C GLY A 62 -40.26 -11.86 -0.14
N ILE A 63 -39.95 -10.64 -0.59
CA ILE A 63 -39.99 -9.41 0.20
C ILE A 63 -40.89 -8.36 -0.43
N THR A 64 -41.31 -7.38 0.38
CA THR A 64 -42.06 -6.21 -0.09
C THR A 64 -41.24 -4.94 0.03
N SER A 65 -41.68 -3.84 -0.58
CA SER A 65 -41.03 -2.52 -0.43
C SER A 65 -40.92 -2.04 1.03
N ALA A 66 -41.79 -2.54 1.92
CA ALA A 66 -41.79 -2.23 3.35
C ALA A 66 -40.99 -3.20 4.22
N SER A 67 -40.39 -4.22 3.65
CA SER A 67 -39.61 -5.22 4.42
C SER A 67 -38.38 -4.58 5.05
N THR A 68 -38.24 -4.74 6.38
CA THR A 68 -37.09 -4.27 7.17
C THR A 68 -36.11 -5.38 7.50
N THR A 69 -36.36 -6.60 6.99
CA THR A 69 -35.48 -7.75 7.11
C THR A 69 -35.41 -8.46 5.76
N LEU A 70 -34.20 -8.84 5.37
CA LEU A 70 -33.93 -9.66 4.18
C LEU A 70 -33.40 -11.01 4.64
N GLN A 71 -34.18 -12.05 4.47
CA GLN A 71 -33.69 -13.41 4.71
C GLN A 71 -32.94 -13.89 3.48
N LEU A 72 -31.68 -14.22 3.64
CA LEU A 72 -30.81 -14.76 2.60
C LEU A 72 -30.62 -16.26 2.77
N VAL A 73 -30.39 -16.96 1.68
CA VAL A 73 -30.03 -18.38 1.70
C VAL A 73 -28.73 -18.58 2.48
N ASP A 74 -27.79 -17.65 2.32
CA ASP A 74 -26.54 -17.61 3.09
C ASP A 74 -26.12 -16.15 3.32
N SER A 75 -26.02 -15.72 4.57
CA SER A 75 -25.57 -14.39 4.95
C SER A 75 -24.18 -14.38 5.59
N THR A 76 -23.48 -15.51 5.66
CA THR A 76 -22.22 -15.66 6.40
C THR A 76 -21.10 -14.80 5.86
N ALA A 77 -21.06 -14.56 4.55
CA ALA A 77 -20.03 -13.75 3.88
C ALA A 77 -20.31 -12.25 3.95
N PHE A 78 -21.52 -11.82 4.34
CA PHE A 78 -21.89 -10.41 4.42
C PHE A 78 -21.33 -9.75 5.69
N THR A 79 -21.00 -8.47 5.58
CA THR A 79 -20.53 -7.69 6.74
C THR A 79 -21.61 -7.54 7.80
N ALA A 80 -21.24 -7.12 9.02
CA ALA A 80 -22.20 -6.90 10.10
C ALA A 80 -23.21 -5.78 9.80
N ASN A 81 -22.81 -4.82 9.00
CA ASN A 81 -23.64 -3.73 8.47
C ASN A 81 -23.12 -3.32 7.09
N GLY A 82 -23.92 -2.63 6.31
CA GLY A 82 -23.49 -2.16 5.00
C GLY A 82 -24.64 -1.88 4.04
N THR A 83 -24.30 -1.89 2.76
CA THR A 83 -25.24 -1.72 1.65
C THR A 83 -25.29 -2.99 0.83
N VAL A 84 -26.46 -3.34 0.34
CA VAL A 84 -26.68 -4.44 -0.59
C VAL A 84 -27.40 -3.95 -1.84
N TYR A 85 -27.05 -4.56 -2.96
CA TYR A 85 -27.83 -4.47 -4.19
C TYR A 85 -28.72 -5.71 -4.29
N ILE A 86 -30.01 -5.49 -4.54
CA ILE A 86 -31.01 -6.51 -4.70
C ILE A 86 -31.52 -6.48 -6.15
N GLY A 87 -31.22 -7.49 -6.91
CA GLY A 87 -31.59 -7.59 -8.31
C GLY A 87 -30.68 -8.50 -9.11
N ASP A 88 -31.09 -8.84 -10.32
CA ASP A 88 -30.27 -9.62 -11.26
C ASP A 88 -29.15 -8.77 -11.84
N ASP A 89 -28.09 -9.43 -12.33
CA ASP A 89 -27.00 -8.75 -13.01
C ASP A 89 -27.53 -7.90 -14.16
N TYR A 90 -27.12 -6.64 -14.22
CA TYR A 90 -27.53 -5.63 -15.20
C TYR A 90 -27.27 -6.04 -16.68
N SER A 91 -26.61 -7.14 -16.90
CA SER A 91 -26.24 -7.64 -18.24
C SER A 91 -27.37 -8.35 -18.99
N SER A 92 -28.52 -8.62 -18.37
CA SER A 92 -29.63 -9.29 -19.06
C SER A 92 -30.63 -8.27 -19.60
N THR A 93 -30.83 -8.30 -20.88
CA THR A 93 -31.94 -7.59 -21.58
C THR A 93 -33.27 -7.98 -20.93
N GLY A 94 -33.84 -7.09 -20.11
CA GLY A 94 -35.08 -7.32 -19.38
C GLY A 94 -34.96 -7.38 -17.87
N ALA A 95 -33.79 -7.12 -17.30
CA ALA A 95 -33.60 -7.05 -15.86
C ALA A 95 -34.48 -5.95 -15.25
N THR A 96 -35.23 -6.29 -14.23
CA THR A 96 -35.86 -5.36 -13.34
C THR A 96 -34.76 -4.49 -12.73
N GLN A 97 -34.90 -3.17 -12.78
CA GLN A 97 -33.91 -2.28 -12.17
C GLN A 97 -33.70 -2.71 -10.72
N GLY A 98 -32.45 -2.99 -10.38
CA GLY A 98 -32.11 -3.41 -9.03
C GLY A 98 -32.24 -2.26 -8.03
N GLU A 99 -32.32 -2.61 -6.77
CA GLU A 99 -32.49 -1.68 -5.66
C GLU A 99 -31.25 -1.70 -4.76
N LEU A 100 -30.86 -0.55 -4.28
CA LEU A 100 -29.92 -0.42 -3.15
C LEU A 100 -30.70 -0.35 -1.84
N ALA A 101 -30.23 -1.11 -0.86
CA ALA A 101 -30.72 -1.09 0.50
C ALA A 101 -29.56 -1.10 1.49
N THR A 102 -29.70 -0.35 2.57
CA THR A 102 -28.74 -0.40 3.70
C THR A 102 -29.26 -1.28 4.80
N TYR A 103 -28.39 -1.90 5.59
CA TYR A 103 -28.72 -2.71 6.74
C TYR A 103 -27.72 -2.46 7.89
N THR A 104 -28.16 -2.68 9.13
CA THR A 104 -27.31 -2.46 10.32
C THR A 104 -27.13 -3.71 11.18
N GLY A 105 -27.62 -4.86 10.75
CA GLY A 105 -27.41 -6.13 11.44
C GLY A 105 -27.38 -7.31 10.48
N ASN A 106 -26.56 -8.31 10.81
CA ASN A 106 -26.46 -9.59 10.10
C ASN A 106 -26.40 -10.71 11.12
N THR A 107 -27.33 -11.66 11.03
CA THR A 107 -27.37 -12.84 11.94
C THR A 107 -26.34 -13.91 11.57
N SER A 108 -25.67 -13.76 10.41
CA SER A 108 -24.63 -14.66 9.92
C SER A 108 -25.01 -16.13 9.98
N GLY A 109 -25.80 -16.59 9.01
CA GLY A 109 -26.32 -17.97 8.99
C GLY A 109 -26.73 -18.46 7.60
N THR A 110 -27.13 -19.72 7.53
CA THR A 110 -27.66 -20.45 6.37
C THR A 110 -28.98 -21.16 6.70
N PRO A 111 -30.17 -20.52 6.55
CA PRO A 111 -30.40 -19.14 6.18
C PRO A 111 -29.99 -18.13 7.24
N GLY A 112 -29.75 -16.91 6.84
CA GLY A 112 -29.43 -15.81 7.76
C GLY A 112 -30.09 -14.51 7.34
N ASP A 113 -30.26 -13.59 8.29
CA ASP A 113 -31.04 -12.36 8.10
C ASP A 113 -30.14 -11.12 8.11
N LEU A 114 -30.33 -10.25 7.12
CA LEU A 114 -29.92 -8.86 7.20
C LEU A 114 -31.08 -8.07 7.84
N THR A 115 -30.81 -7.38 8.92
CA THR A 115 -31.84 -6.73 9.76
C THR A 115 -31.73 -5.22 9.76
N THR A 116 -32.79 -4.56 10.17
CA THR A 116 -32.88 -3.09 10.15
C THR A 116 -32.58 -2.53 8.76
N VAL A 117 -33.23 -3.09 7.78
CA VAL A 117 -33.02 -2.74 6.37
C VAL A 117 -33.79 -1.47 6.03
N SER A 118 -33.05 -0.48 5.47
CA SER A 118 -33.65 0.69 4.85
C SER A 118 -33.60 0.51 3.33
N ARG A 119 -34.80 0.50 2.72
CA ARG A 119 -35.02 0.26 1.29
C ARG A 119 -34.91 1.57 0.47
N SER A 120 -34.82 1.45 -0.84
CA SER A 120 -34.84 2.61 -1.78
C SER A 120 -33.72 3.62 -1.54
N GLN A 121 -32.51 3.16 -1.35
CA GLN A 121 -31.36 4.04 -1.13
C GLN A 121 -30.82 4.60 -2.45
N ASP A 122 -30.15 5.75 -2.37
CA ASP A 122 -29.43 6.42 -3.48
C ASP A 122 -30.27 6.58 -4.78
N GLY A 123 -31.51 6.97 -4.62
CA GLY A 123 -32.42 7.22 -5.75
C GLY A 123 -32.96 5.96 -6.44
N THR A 124 -32.64 4.78 -5.92
CA THR A 124 -33.28 3.54 -6.37
C THR A 124 -34.70 3.40 -5.82
N THR A 125 -35.53 2.59 -6.45
CA THR A 125 -36.92 2.37 -6.01
C THR A 125 -37.12 0.90 -5.66
N ALA A 126 -37.58 0.63 -4.44
CA ALA A 126 -37.96 -0.72 -4.03
C ALA A 126 -39.20 -1.17 -4.80
N PRO A 127 -39.15 -2.29 -5.52
CA PRO A 127 -40.35 -2.90 -6.11
C PRO A 127 -41.39 -3.20 -5.03
N ALA A 128 -42.67 -3.12 -5.37
CA ALA A 128 -43.77 -3.45 -4.46
C ALA A 128 -43.60 -4.87 -3.87
N THR A 129 -43.13 -5.79 -4.68
CA THR A 129 -42.76 -7.17 -4.28
C THR A 129 -41.53 -7.61 -5.06
N THR A 130 -40.64 -8.35 -4.37
CA THR A 130 -39.49 -9.04 -4.97
C THR A 130 -39.58 -10.51 -4.62
N SER A 131 -39.47 -11.39 -5.58
CA SER A 131 -39.59 -12.83 -5.39
C SER A 131 -38.37 -13.41 -4.64
N GLY A 132 -38.56 -14.54 -3.96
CA GLY A 132 -37.44 -15.36 -3.50
C GLY A 132 -36.56 -15.81 -4.68
N GLY A 133 -35.29 -16.07 -4.43
CA GLY A 133 -34.31 -16.45 -5.43
C GLY A 133 -33.62 -15.28 -6.15
N VAL A 134 -34.09 -14.03 -5.97
CA VAL A 134 -33.43 -12.85 -6.51
C VAL A 134 -32.08 -12.66 -5.85
N LYS A 135 -31.07 -12.31 -6.65
CA LYS A 135 -29.70 -12.12 -6.21
C LYS A 135 -29.56 -10.91 -5.29
N VAL A 136 -28.79 -11.08 -4.23
CA VAL A 136 -28.39 -10.03 -3.28
C VAL A 136 -26.87 -10.00 -3.21
N GLN A 137 -26.29 -8.84 -3.42
CA GLN A 137 -24.83 -8.67 -3.41
C GLN A 137 -24.47 -7.55 -2.46
N GLN A 138 -23.36 -7.75 -1.72
CA GLN A 138 -22.76 -6.65 -0.95
C GLN A 138 -22.40 -5.54 -1.92
N ALA A 139 -22.84 -4.32 -1.65
CA ALA A 139 -22.64 -3.16 -2.52
C ALA A 139 -22.02 -2.01 -1.76
N THR A 140 -21.44 -1.07 -2.49
CA THR A 140 -21.11 0.25 -1.99
C THR A 140 -22.21 1.22 -2.37
N LYS A 141 -22.32 2.32 -1.64
CA LYS A 141 -23.23 3.40 -1.98
C LYS A 141 -22.87 3.98 -3.36
N TRP A 142 -23.87 4.27 -4.18
CA TRP A 142 -23.67 4.98 -5.44
C TRP A 142 -23.39 6.46 -5.16
N SER A 143 -22.43 7.02 -5.88
CA SER A 143 -22.22 8.47 -5.90
C SER A 143 -22.51 9.02 -7.31
N GLY A 144 -23.17 10.14 -7.36
CA GLY A 144 -23.41 10.89 -8.59
C GLY A 144 -22.19 11.71 -9.03
N TRP A 145 -22.33 12.42 -10.14
CA TRP A 145 -21.33 13.40 -10.57
C TRP A 145 -21.24 14.54 -9.55
N GLY A 146 -20.02 14.77 -9.03
CA GLY A 146 -19.74 15.81 -8.03
C GLY A 146 -19.99 15.39 -6.58
N GLU A 147 -20.42 14.14 -6.33
CA GLU A 147 -20.49 13.58 -4.98
C GLU A 147 -19.19 12.89 -4.60
N ALA A 148 -18.76 13.09 -3.36
CA ALA A 148 -17.61 12.38 -2.82
C ALA A 148 -17.92 10.89 -2.60
N ALA A 149 -16.99 10.02 -2.92
CA ALA A 149 -17.11 8.60 -2.59
C ALA A 149 -17.06 8.39 -1.07
N ASP A 150 -17.95 7.54 -0.54
CA ASP A 150 -18.04 7.29 0.90
C ASP A 150 -16.76 6.67 1.50
N ALA A 151 -15.91 6.04 0.70
CA ALA A 151 -14.70 5.36 1.18
C ALA A 151 -13.63 5.20 0.08
N ALA A 152 -13.41 6.19 -0.77
CA ALA A 152 -12.34 6.11 -1.74
C ALA A 152 -11.05 6.72 -1.21
N THR A 153 -10.13 5.90 -0.77
CA THR A 153 -8.73 6.30 -0.70
C THR A 153 -8.15 6.15 -2.10
N ILE A 154 -8.05 7.25 -2.83
CA ILE A 154 -7.40 7.24 -4.14
C ILE A 154 -5.91 7.38 -3.88
N THR A 155 -5.14 6.34 -4.15
CA THR A 155 -3.69 6.46 -4.23
C THR A 155 -3.35 6.89 -5.66
N LEU A 156 -2.96 8.13 -5.83
CA LEU A 156 -2.59 8.70 -7.13
C LEU A 156 -1.21 8.23 -7.61
N GLU A 157 -0.43 7.61 -6.75
CA GLU A 157 0.90 7.10 -7.06
C GLU A 157 0.93 5.58 -7.03
N PRO A 158 1.66 4.94 -7.96
CA PRO A 158 1.82 3.50 -7.93
C PRO A 158 2.52 3.05 -6.65
N GLY A 159 2.16 1.90 -6.12
CA GLY A 159 2.82 1.29 -4.98
C GLY A 159 4.17 0.73 -5.38
N LEU A 160 5.20 1.59 -5.40
CA LEU A 160 6.57 1.19 -5.65
C LEU A 160 7.25 0.71 -4.37
N TRP A 161 8.07 -0.32 -4.50
CA TRP A 161 8.89 -0.83 -3.41
C TRP A 161 10.31 -0.29 -3.51
N SER A 162 10.88 0.12 -2.37
CA SER A 162 12.31 0.27 -2.18
C SER A 162 12.85 -0.91 -1.38
N LEU A 163 13.91 -1.53 -1.89
CA LEU A 163 14.54 -2.70 -1.30
C LEU A 163 16.01 -2.41 -1.01
N SER A 164 16.47 -2.76 0.18
CA SER A 164 17.86 -2.62 0.58
C SER A 164 18.28 -3.78 1.50
N ASN A 165 19.55 -4.13 1.51
CA ASN A 165 20.07 -5.17 2.35
C ASN A 165 20.83 -4.58 3.55
N TYR A 166 20.45 -5.00 4.74
CA TYR A 166 21.15 -4.73 5.98
C TYR A 166 21.85 -6.01 6.46
N GLY A 167 22.99 -6.34 5.84
CA GLY A 167 23.61 -7.65 6.03
C GLY A 167 22.68 -8.75 5.52
N ASP A 168 22.32 -9.68 6.38
CA ASP A 168 21.41 -10.79 6.06
C ASP A 168 19.91 -10.41 6.14
N VAL A 169 19.61 -9.18 6.52
CA VAL A 169 18.24 -8.68 6.65
C VAL A 169 17.85 -7.87 5.42
N LEU A 170 16.80 -8.29 4.74
CA LEU A 170 16.15 -7.49 3.69
C LEU A 170 15.27 -6.43 4.33
N ILE A 171 15.45 -5.20 3.95
CA ILE A 171 14.58 -4.07 4.29
C ILE A 171 13.73 -3.75 3.06
N ALA A 172 12.42 -3.71 3.24
CA ALA A 172 11.45 -3.45 2.19
C ALA A 172 10.44 -2.38 2.63
N THR A 173 10.30 -1.32 1.85
CA THR A 173 9.35 -0.24 2.13
C THR A 173 8.48 -0.02 0.90
N ILE A 174 7.18 0.03 1.10
CA ILE A 174 6.25 0.48 0.07
C ILE A 174 6.10 1.99 0.14
N ALA A 175 6.08 2.65 -1.01
CA ALA A 175 5.92 4.10 -1.09
C ALA A 175 4.68 4.58 -0.32
N ASN A 176 4.87 5.58 0.55
CA ASN A 176 3.88 6.13 1.49
C ASN A 176 3.34 5.12 2.51
N GLY A 177 4.11 4.09 2.81
CA GLY A 177 3.73 3.04 3.75
C GLY A 177 4.84 2.68 4.73
N LYS A 178 4.61 1.57 5.42
CA LYS A 178 5.49 1.05 6.47
C LYS A 178 6.70 0.34 5.90
N THR A 179 7.73 0.22 6.74
CA THR A 179 8.95 -0.51 6.44
C THR A 179 8.93 -1.89 7.10
N PHE A 180 9.29 -2.89 6.34
CA PHE A 180 9.33 -4.29 6.74
C PHE A 180 10.76 -4.82 6.72
N SER A 181 11.04 -5.79 7.56
CA SER A 181 12.29 -6.53 7.58
C SER A 181 12.05 -8.03 7.42
N TRP A 182 12.95 -8.69 6.73
CA TRP A 182 12.97 -10.14 6.60
C TRP A 182 14.40 -10.65 6.77
N ASP A 183 14.60 -11.48 7.78
CA ASP A 183 15.92 -12.02 8.13
C ASP A 183 16.14 -13.36 7.42
N SER A 184 17.11 -13.40 6.52
CA SER A 184 17.46 -14.61 5.77
C SER A 184 18.27 -15.62 6.57
N SER A 185 18.81 -15.23 7.73
CA SER A 185 19.63 -16.09 8.57
C SER A 185 18.85 -17.05 9.45
N ILE A 186 17.55 -16.77 9.69
CA ILE A 186 16.72 -17.61 10.57
C ILE A 186 16.40 -18.96 9.92
N VAL A 187 16.34 -20.00 10.73
CA VAL A 187 16.09 -21.37 10.27
C VAL A 187 14.75 -21.49 9.54
N ALA A 188 13.73 -20.77 10.01
CA ALA A 188 12.38 -20.78 9.44
C ALA A 188 12.17 -19.72 8.33
N ARG A 189 13.24 -19.21 7.70
CA ARG A 189 13.16 -18.11 6.72
C ARG A 189 12.17 -18.33 5.57
N LEU A 190 11.98 -19.56 5.14
CA LEU A 190 11.08 -19.89 4.03
C LEU A 190 9.59 -19.87 4.43
N THR A 191 9.31 -20.00 5.72
CA THR A 191 7.94 -20.02 6.27
C THR A 191 7.60 -18.80 7.12
N THR A 192 8.59 -17.94 7.39
CA THR A 192 8.41 -16.71 8.15
C THR A 192 8.32 -15.52 7.19
N PRO A 193 7.15 -14.89 7.05
CA PRO A 193 7.00 -13.72 6.19
C PRO A 193 7.76 -12.52 6.75
N ALA A 194 8.03 -11.52 5.89
CA ALA A 194 8.52 -10.23 6.32
C ALA A 194 7.55 -9.61 7.35
N SER A 195 8.08 -9.00 8.37
CA SER A 195 7.31 -8.31 9.41
C SER A 195 7.67 -6.83 9.47
N GLN A 196 6.75 -5.99 9.92
CA GLN A 196 7.06 -4.59 10.20
C GLN A 196 8.21 -4.53 11.20
N ILE A 197 9.19 -3.63 10.96
CA ILE A 197 10.31 -3.45 11.88
C ILE A 197 9.79 -3.10 13.27
N THR A 198 10.19 -3.87 14.26
CA THR A 198 9.82 -3.63 15.66
C THR A 198 10.45 -2.32 16.12
N PRO A 199 9.68 -1.40 16.72
CA PRO A 199 10.22 -0.16 17.27
C PRO A 199 11.30 -0.40 18.31
N GLY A 200 12.36 0.40 18.26
CA GLY A 200 13.46 0.36 19.20
C GLY A 200 13.32 1.34 20.35
N TYR A 201 14.20 1.20 21.33
CA TYR A 201 14.31 2.12 22.45
C TYR A 201 14.92 3.47 21.98
N PRO A 202 14.58 4.64 22.58
CA PRO A 202 13.73 4.80 23.77
C PRO A 202 12.24 5.07 23.47
N THR A 203 11.87 5.45 22.24
CA THR A 203 10.51 5.92 21.95
C THR A 203 9.53 4.85 21.51
N ASN A 204 10.00 3.65 21.25
CA ASN A 204 9.17 2.56 20.72
C ASN A 204 8.35 2.96 19.47
N SER A 205 8.89 3.81 18.63
CA SER A 205 8.24 4.26 17.40
C SER A 205 9.20 4.20 16.21
N ASN A 206 8.71 3.73 15.09
CA ASN A 206 9.39 3.76 13.79
C ASN A 206 8.58 4.60 12.81
N PRO A 207 9.19 5.09 11.72
CA PRO A 207 8.45 5.71 10.65
C PRO A 207 7.37 4.77 10.12
N THR A 208 6.13 5.25 10.02
CA THR A 208 4.97 4.50 9.55
C THR A 208 4.53 4.88 8.14
N ALA A 209 5.06 6.00 7.62
CA ALA A 209 4.90 6.44 6.25
C ALA A 209 6.22 6.97 5.70
N THR A 210 6.67 6.44 4.57
CA THR A 210 7.94 6.78 3.93
C THR A 210 7.84 6.58 2.43
N ARG A 211 8.41 7.47 1.63
CA ARG A 211 8.41 7.33 0.17
C ARG A 211 9.45 6.32 -0.31
N VAL A 212 10.68 6.48 0.15
CA VAL A 212 11.83 5.66 -0.25
C VAL A 212 12.70 5.37 0.97
N THR A 213 13.23 4.17 1.07
CA THR A 213 14.26 3.82 2.05
C THR A 213 15.51 3.33 1.36
N LEU A 214 16.63 3.60 1.98
CA LEU A 214 17.93 3.04 1.60
C LEU A 214 18.83 2.91 2.83
N ILE A 215 19.91 2.15 2.68
CA ILE A 215 20.89 1.94 3.74
C ILE A 215 22.20 2.61 3.34
N SER A 216 22.78 3.39 4.27
CA SER A 216 24.10 3.95 4.09
C SER A 216 25.15 2.83 4.07
N PRO A 217 25.95 2.70 3.01
CA PRO A 217 26.91 1.60 2.88
C PRO A 217 28.07 1.72 3.88
N THR A 218 28.41 2.92 4.27
CA THR A 218 29.58 3.19 5.15
C THR A 218 29.24 3.14 6.62
N THR A 219 28.06 3.62 7.00
CA THR A 219 27.67 3.83 8.40
C THR A 219 26.46 2.98 8.82
N ARG A 220 25.88 2.23 7.86
CA ARG A 220 24.74 1.33 8.10
C ARG A 220 23.55 1.99 8.80
N HIS A 221 23.31 3.27 8.53
CA HIS A 221 22.07 3.93 8.91
C HIS A 221 20.96 3.51 7.95
N LEU A 222 19.79 3.22 8.48
CA LEU A 222 18.57 3.11 7.66
C LEU A 222 17.98 4.51 7.47
N ILE A 223 17.89 4.94 6.23
CA ILE A 223 17.50 6.28 5.84
C ILE A 223 16.11 6.25 5.24
N HIS A 224 15.22 7.07 5.76
CA HIS A 224 13.85 7.27 5.31
C HIS A 224 13.73 8.62 4.62
N LEU A 225 13.34 8.62 3.36
CA LEU A 225 13.19 9.79 2.51
C LEU A 225 11.71 10.07 2.28
N GLY A 226 11.27 11.32 2.45
CA GLY A 226 9.86 11.70 2.38
C GLY A 226 9.04 11.03 3.48
N THR A 227 9.40 11.27 4.73
CA THR A 227 8.82 10.58 5.88
C THR A 227 8.16 11.53 6.88
N GLU A 228 7.72 10.99 7.99
CA GLU A 228 7.01 11.70 9.05
C GLU A 228 7.90 12.73 9.77
N THR A 229 7.37 13.91 10.03
CA THR A 229 8.02 14.90 10.91
C THR A 229 7.88 14.51 12.37
N THR A 230 6.75 13.91 12.75
CA THR A 230 6.52 13.31 14.07
C THR A 230 6.58 11.80 13.97
N LEU A 231 7.57 11.21 14.62
CA LEU A 231 7.84 9.77 14.56
C LEU A 231 6.62 8.94 15.00
N GLY A 232 6.21 8.00 14.17
CA GLY A 232 5.07 7.11 14.42
C GLY A 232 3.69 7.72 14.08
N SER A 233 3.66 8.87 13.39
CA SER A 233 2.42 9.55 13.01
C SER A 233 2.37 9.78 11.50
N ALA A 234 1.74 8.86 10.77
CA ALA A 234 1.64 8.89 9.30
C ALA A 234 1.03 10.18 8.76
N ASP A 235 0.10 10.79 9.51
CA ASP A 235 -0.57 12.04 9.13
C ASP A 235 0.38 13.25 9.08
N THR A 236 1.60 13.11 9.63
CA THR A 236 2.63 14.16 9.63
C THR A 236 3.69 13.94 8.55
N GLN A 237 3.42 13.09 7.56
CA GLN A 237 4.35 12.86 6.45
C GLN A 237 4.61 14.15 5.69
N ASP A 238 5.88 14.48 5.52
CA ASP A 238 6.37 15.57 4.65
C ASP A 238 7.27 14.95 3.59
N ASP A 239 6.87 15.08 2.35
CA ASP A 239 7.55 14.48 1.20
C ASP A 239 8.99 14.98 0.98
N MET A 240 9.38 16.05 1.68
CA MET A 240 10.74 16.62 1.65
C MET A 240 11.56 16.32 2.91
N PHE A 241 10.97 15.60 3.88
CA PHE A 241 11.60 15.33 5.16
C PHE A 241 12.37 14.02 5.14
N ILE A 242 13.59 14.05 5.67
CA ILE A 242 14.50 12.91 5.78
C ILE A 242 14.68 12.58 7.26
N ARG A 243 14.66 11.29 7.56
CA ARG A 243 15.00 10.76 8.88
C ARG A 243 15.93 9.58 8.71
N PHE A 244 16.94 9.49 9.54
CA PHE A 244 17.87 8.35 9.55
C PHE A 244 18.02 7.80 10.96
N SER A 245 18.19 6.48 11.04
CA SER A 245 18.39 5.76 12.29
C SER A 245 19.74 6.11 12.93
N ALA A 246 20.00 5.61 14.13
CA ALA A 246 21.37 5.53 14.65
C ALA A 246 22.22 4.57 13.78
N ASP A 247 23.52 4.71 13.86
CA ASP A 247 24.48 3.82 13.20
C ASP A 247 24.28 2.37 13.65
N GLU A 248 24.46 1.45 12.70
CA GLU A 248 24.25 0.01 12.92
C GLU A 248 22.88 -0.36 13.53
N SER A 249 21.87 0.48 13.39
CA SER A 249 20.52 0.25 13.88
C SER A 249 19.49 0.43 12.77
N ILE A 250 18.44 -0.39 12.75
CA ILE A 250 17.29 -0.27 11.85
C ILE A 250 16.04 0.24 12.55
N ASN A 251 16.08 0.48 13.85
CA ASN A 251 14.90 0.77 14.66
C ASN A 251 15.10 1.84 15.75
N GLU A 252 16.23 2.56 15.75
CA GLU A 252 16.49 3.66 16.68
C GLU A 252 16.49 4.99 15.94
N TYR A 253 15.43 5.79 16.12
CA TYR A 253 15.20 7.04 15.39
C TYR A 253 15.07 8.27 16.28
N THR A 254 15.16 8.11 17.58
CA THR A 254 15.14 9.24 18.52
C THR A 254 16.46 9.98 18.44
N VAL A 255 16.40 11.27 18.17
CA VAL A 255 17.59 12.11 18.08
C VAL A 255 18.05 12.47 19.50
N GLU A 256 19.22 11.98 19.89
CA GLU A 256 19.85 12.22 21.19
C GLU A 256 21.32 12.64 21.01
N ALA A 257 21.87 13.32 22.03
CA ALA A 257 23.28 13.72 21.98
C ALA A 257 24.27 12.54 21.99
N THR A 258 23.79 11.36 22.34
CA THR A 258 24.59 10.14 22.51
C THR A 258 24.52 9.18 21.33
N ASN A 259 23.65 9.44 20.34
CA ASN A 259 23.51 8.62 19.16
C ASN A 259 23.71 9.44 17.87
N THR A 260 23.66 8.75 16.73
CA THR A 260 23.87 9.34 15.41
C THR A 260 22.56 9.50 14.61
N ALA A 261 21.42 9.20 15.23
CA ALA A 261 20.11 9.41 14.61
C ALA A 261 19.86 10.91 14.34
N GLY A 262 19.16 11.20 13.27
CA GLY A 262 18.89 12.60 12.94
C GLY A 262 17.82 12.79 11.87
N THR A 263 17.57 14.07 11.60
CA THR A 263 16.57 14.50 10.64
C THR A 263 17.04 15.68 9.82
N GLN A 264 16.55 15.82 8.60
CA GLN A 264 16.79 16.96 7.74
C GLN A 264 15.60 17.17 6.81
N ARG A 265 15.26 18.42 6.52
CA ARG A 265 14.29 18.77 5.50
C ARG A 265 15.00 19.42 4.31
N LEU A 266 14.77 18.91 3.09
CA LEU A 266 15.27 19.53 1.87
C LEU A 266 14.43 20.76 1.52
N GLN A 267 15.03 21.71 0.77
CA GLN A 267 14.42 23.02 0.55
C GLN A 267 13.88 23.22 -0.89
N ASP A 268 14.50 22.58 -1.88
CA ASP A 268 14.15 22.79 -3.30
C ASP A 268 13.45 21.56 -3.86
N GLY A 269 12.20 21.74 -4.27
CA GLY A 269 11.28 20.71 -4.73
C GLY A 269 10.00 20.64 -3.90
N THR A 270 9.11 19.74 -4.29
CA THR A 270 7.85 19.47 -3.58
C THR A 270 7.84 18.10 -2.97
N LYS A 271 8.60 17.16 -3.52
CA LYS A 271 8.72 15.79 -3.03
C LYS A 271 10.07 15.16 -3.39
N ILE A 272 10.56 14.29 -2.53
CA ILE A 272 11.68 13.40 -2.84
C ILE A 272 11.13 12.27 -3.73
N VAL A 273 11.75 12.07 -4.89
CA VAL A 273 11.32 11.10 -5.88
C VAL A 273 12.09 9.80 -5.75
N GLY A 274 13.40 9.87 -5.53
CA GLY A 274 14.25 8.70 -5.43
C GLY A 274 15.65 9.02 -4.92
N ALA A 275 16.42 7.98 -4.66
CA ALA A 275 17.82 8.11 -4.25
C ALA A 275 18.64 6.92 -4.74
N VAL A 276 19.93 7.16 -4.95
CA VAL A 276 20.91 6.13 -5.32
C VAL A 276 22.15 6.27 -4.44
N VAL A 277 22.66 5.15 -3.99
CA VAL A 277 23.94 5.11 -3.30
C VAL A 277 25.05 5.20 -4.34
N ALA A 278 25.81 6.28 -4.29
CA ALA A 278 27.02 6.47 -5.08
C ALA A 278 28.26 6.12 -4.22
N LYS A 279 29.42 6.10 -4.84
CA LYS A 279 30.67 5.64 -4.21
C LYS A 279 30.98 6.33 -2.87
N GLU A 280 30.78 7.64 -2.77
CA GLU A 280 31.13 8.42 -1.55
C GLU A 280 29.92 9.12 -0.93
N ASN A 281 28.83 9.24 -1.68
CA ASN A 281 27.66 10.01 -1.33
C ASN A 281 26.39 9.20 -1.57
N ILE A 282 25.32 9.63 -0.94
CA ILE A 282 23.97 9.23 -1.31
C ILE A 282 23.38 10.39 -2.12
N LEU A 283 23.01 10.13 -3.35
CA LEU A 283 22.38 11.10 -4.22
C LEU A 283 20.87 11.02 -4.02
N VAL A 284 20.27 12.13 -3.65
CA VAL A 284 18.84 12.25 -3.36
C VAL A 284 18.22 13.23 -4.33
N TRP A 285 17.25 12.78 -5.11
CA TRP A 285 16.52 13.62 -6.05
C TRP A 285 15.16 14.00 -5.52
N THR A 286 14.89 15.29 -5.65
CA THR A 286 13.51 15.78 -5.60
C THR A 286 12.92 15.81 -7.02
N ASP A 287 11.70 16.26 -7.16
CA ASP A 287 11.07 16.54 -8.45
C ASP A 287 11.73 17.73 -9.19
N ASN A 288 12.61 18.53 -8.54
CA ASN A 288 13.28 19.69 -9.12
C ASN A 288 14.81 19.66 -9.03
N ALA A 289 15.38 19.12 -7.96
CA ALA A 289 16.79 19.27 -7.62
C ALA A 289 17.48 17.95 -7.31
N LEU A 290 18.81 17.97 -7.36
CA LEU A 290 19.69 16.91 -6.89
C LEU A 290 20.45 17.38 -5.65
N TYR A 291 20.44 16.55 -4.62
CA TYR A 291 21.22 16.72 -3.38
C TYR A 291 22.23 15.60 -3.21
N ALA A 292 23.43 15.94 -2.76
CA ALA A 292 24.41 15.00 -2.27
C ALA A 292 24.32 14.93 -0.72
N MET A 293 24.01 13.77 -0.20
CA MET A 293 24.01 13.48 1.21
C MET A 293 25.30 12.74 1.56
N LYS A 294 26.13 13.33 2.41
CA LYS A 294 27.45 12.84 2.75
C LYS A 294 27.60 12.67 4.23
N PHE A 295 28.24 11.57 4.66
CA PHE A 295 28.61 11.38 6.06
C PHE A 295 29.70 12.39 6.45
N VAL A 296 29.42 13.20 7.47
CA VAL A 296 30.32 14.25 7.97
C VAL A 296 30.75 14.01 9.42
N GLY A 297 30.13 13.04 10.09
CA GLY A 297 30.39 12.73 11.49
C GLY A 297 29.76 13.71 12.46
N ALA A 298 30.06 13.52 13.74
CA ALA A 298 29.49 14.35 14.81
C ALA A 298 29.86 15.85 14.63
N PRO A 299 28.95 16.77 14.96
CA PRO A 299 27.64 16.54 15.60
C PRO A 299 26.47 16.32 14.61
N PHE A 300 26.68 16.41 13.30
CA PHE A 300 25.59 16.44 12.33
C PHE A 300 25.28 15.10 11.65
N THR A 301 26.13 14.10 11.82
CA THR A 301 26.06 12.78 11.15
C THR A 301 26.12 12.89 9.62
N PHE A 302 25.13 13.51 8.98
CA PHE A 302 25.10 13.74 7.54
C PHE A 302 25.03 15.23 7.20
N GLY A 303 25.80 15.62 6.18
CA GLY A 303 25.71 16.91 5.51
C GLY A 303 24.90 16.78 4.21
N PHE A 304 24.18 17.82 3.84
CA PHE A 304 23.34 17.85 2.64
C PHE A 304 23.77 19.05 1.79
N GLU A 305 24.17 18.80 0.57
CA GLU A 305 24.57 19.82 -0.40
C GLU A 305 23.70 19.71 -1.63
N GLN A 306 23.12 20.84 -2.07
CA GLN A 306 22.40 20.89 -3.33
C GLN A 306 23.42 21.04 -4.47
N VAL A 307 23.50 20.03 -5.32
CA VAL A 307 24.48 19.98 -6.41
C VAL A 307 23.87 20.29 -7.78
N GLY A 308 22.54 20.30 -7.88
CA GLY A 308 21.87 20.64 -9.13
C GLY A 308 20.45 21.16 -8.93
N THR A 309 20.00 22.02 -9.84
CA THR A 309 18.63 22.55 -9.93
C THR A 309 18.06 22.28 -11.32
N ASN A 310 16.72 22.23 -11.43
CA ASN A 310 16.01 21.90 -12.69
C ASN A 310 16.46 20.57 -13.32
N CYS A 311 16.91 19.65 -12.49
CA CYS A 311 17.42 18.33 -12.89
C CYS A 311 16.78 17.21 -12.07
N GLY A 312 15.57 17.44 -11.54
CA GLY A 312 14.84 16.48 -10.73
C GLY A 312 14.60 15.13 -11.42
N LEU A 313 14.27 14.12 -10.66
CA LEU A 313 14.08 12.76 -11.14
C LEU A 313 12.64 12.55 -11.64
N ILE A 314 12.47 11.93 -12.81
CA ILE A 314 11.14 11.67 -13.37
C ILE A 314 10.38 10.53 -12.65
N GLY A 315 11.10 9.59 -12.03
CA GLY A 315 10.50 8.45 -11.32
C GLY A 315 11.52 7.74 -10.44
N GLN A 316 11.08 7.02 -9.43
CA GLN A 316 11.91 6.43 -8.38
C GLN A 316 13.10 5.60 -8.90
N ASN A 317 12.92 4.87 -9.99
CA ASN A 317 13.92 3.99 -10.58
C ASN A 317 14.56 4.57 -11.86
N ALA A 318 14.43 5.88 -12.08
CA ALA A 318 14.95 6.54 -13.27
C ALA A 318 16.40 7.05 -13.13
N ALA A 319 17.11 6.60 -12.09
CA ALA A 319 18.52 6.90 -11.85
C ALA A 319 19.33 5.63 -11.64
N VAL A 320 20.57 5.63 -12.07
CA VAL A 320 21.53 4.54 -11.87
C VAL A 320 22.94 5.13 -11.68
N GLU A 321 23.72 4.50 -10.82
CA GLU A 321 25.14 4.83 -10.67
C GLU A 321 25.99 3.71 -11.29
N ILE A 322 27.00 4.09 -12.04
CA ILE A 322 27.97 3.18 -12.69
C ILE A 322 29.36 3.84 -12.61
N ASP A 323 30.30 3.14 -11.99
CA ASP A 323 31.71 3.54 -11.89
C ASP A 323 31.93 4.96 -11.31
N GLY A 324 31.10 5.36 -10.35
CA GLY A 324 31.17 6.66 -9.70
C GLY A 324 30.40 7.77 -10.40
N VAL A 325 29.79 7.51 -11.56
CA VAL A 325 28.98 8.47 -12.29
C VAL A 325 27.50 8.09 -12.17
N ALA A 326 26.68 9.01 -11.69
CA ALA A 326 25.24 8.86 -11.68
C ALA A 326 24.64 9.37 -13.00
N TYR A 327 23.72 8.58 -13.57
CA TYR A 327 22.94 8.93 -14.76
C TYR A 327 21.47 8.89 -14.42
N TRP A 328 20.70 9.87 -14.88
CA TRP A 328 19.25 9.85 -14.62
C TRP A 328 18.45 10.54 -15.71
N MET A 329 17.16 10.24 -15.72
CA MET A 329 16.19 10.89 -16.58
C MET A 329 15.35 11.87 -15.77
N SER A 330 15.27 13.10 -16.27
CA SER A 330 14.43 14.17 -15.76
C SER A 330 13.34 14.52 -16.79
N ASN A 331 12.39 15.33 -16.39
CA ASN A 331 11.42 15.92 -17.33
C ASN A 331 12.08 16.77 -18.43
N ASN A 332 13.27 17.31 -18.15
CA ASN A 332 13.97 18.22 -19.04
C ASN A 332 15.08 17.55 -19.88
N GLY A 333 15.31 16.25 -19.70
CA GLY A 333 16.34 15.51 -20.45
C GLY A 333 17.07 14.48 -19.62
N PHE A 334 18.22 14.03 -20.15
CA PHE A 334 19.13 13.11 -19.45
C PHE A 334 20.29 13.88 -18.86
N PHE A 335 20.67 13.53 -17.67
CA PHE A 335 21.74 14.17 -16.92
C PHE A 335 22.75 13.14 -16.42
N SER A 336 23.96 13.61 -16.13
CA SER A 336 24.99 12.84 -15.44
C SER A 336 25.67 13.70 -14.38
N PHE A 337 26.17 13.06 -13.34
CA PHE A 337 26.93 13.69 -12.26
C PHE A 337 28.07 12.75 -11.86
N ASP A 338 29.28 13.25 -11.82
CA ASP A 338 30.53 12.53 -11.57
C ASP A 338 31.20 12.84 -10.20
N GLY A 339 30.48 13.52 -9.32
CA GLY A 339 30.91 13.82 -7.95
C GLY A 339 31.44 15.22 -7.74
#